data_2532d6ee3527489af61acc1538b1fbd4
#
_entry.id   2532d6ee3527489af61acc1538b1fbd4
#
_cell.length_a   1.000
_cell.length_b   1.000
_cell.length_c   1.000
_cell.angle_alpha   90.00
_cell.angle_beta   90.00
_cell.angle_gamma   90.00
#
_symmetry.space_group_name_H-M   'P 1'
#
loop_
_entity.id
_entity.type
_entity.pdbx_description
1 polymer ?
#
loop_
_entity_poly.entity_id
_entity_poly.type
_entity_poly.pdbx_seq_one_letter_code
_entity_poly.pdbx_strand_id
1 'polypeptide(L)'
;PPFMNIAKGPAGARFIAPSADEIKRNMAKHAFLKQTTMPAGSYPGQQGPVNSVGSWPFVLARASLPDDVAYRLARALHQSEAKFAARLDQAKESTLANTLAAAPRQDLIHPGVLKYMREIGLLR
;
A
#
# COMPACT_ATOMS: atom_id res chain seq x y z
N PRO A 1 14.59 5.86 -8.36
CA PRO A 1 13.20 5.79 -8.82
C PRO A 1 12.99 6.76 -10.00
N PRO A 2 12.26 6.39 -11.07
CA PRO A 2 12.15 7.18 -12.30
C PRO A 2 11.66 8.62 -12.08
N PHE A 3 10.70 8.83 -11.19
CA PHE A 3 10.18 10.17 -10.87
C PHE A 3 11.24 11.11 -10.27
N MET A 4 12.16 10.60 -9.48
CA MET A 4 13.26 11.39 -8.93
C MET A 4 14.21 11.89 -10.03
N ASN A 5 14.47 11.06 -11.05
CA ASN A 5 15.30 11.45 -12.18
C ASN A 5 14.65 12.55 -13.01
N ILE A 6 13.31 12.46 -13.22
CA ILE A 6 12.56 13.52 -13.92
C ILE A 6 12.62 14.83 -13.12
N ALA A 7 12.38 14.77 -11.81
CA ALA A 7 12.39 15.95 -10.93
C ALA A 7 13.77 16.63 -10.84
N LYS A 8 14.86 15.86 -10.98
CA LYS A 8 16.23 16.38 -11.04
C LYS A 8 16.66 16.86 -12.44
N GLY A 9 15.87 16.62 -13.46
CA GLY A 9 16.16 17.05 -14.82
C GLY A 9 16.11 18.57 -14.97
N PRO A 10 16.68 19.14 -16.04
CA PRO A 10 16.79 20.59 -16.24
C PRO A 10 15.44 21.30 -16.35
N ALA A 11 14.40 20.61 -16.78
CA ALA A 11 13.03 21.15 -16.86
C ALA A 11 12.27 21.07 -15.52
N GLY A 12 12.81 20.33 -14.53
CA GLY A 12 12.11 20.06 -13.28
C GLY A 12 10.88 19.19 -13.45
N ALA A 13 10.07 19.10 -12.40
CA ALA A 13 8.78 18.40 -12.43
C ALA A 13 7.72 19.19 -11.65
N ARG A 14 6.48 19.15 -12.14
CA ARG A 14 5.30 19.68 -11.44
C ARG A 14 4.29 18.58 -11.23
N PHE A 15 3.80 18.43 -10.00
CA PHE A 15 2.72 17.51 -9.69
C PHE A 15 1.37 18.12 -10.11
N ILE A 16 0.59 17.35 -10.85
CA ILE A 16 -0.80 17.66 -11.15
C ILE A 16 -1.62 16.87 -10.14
N ALA A 17 -2.02 17.54 -9.05
CA ALA A 17 -2.79 16.92 -8.00
C ALA A 17 -4.28 16.98 -8.30
N PRO A 18 -5.05 15.93 -8.00
CA PRO A 18 -6.50 15.98 -8.05
C PRO A 18 -7.05 16.91 -6.96
N SER A 19 -8.18 17.55 -7.24
CA SER A 19 -8.95 18.29 -6.24
C SER A 19 -9.55 17.38 -5.17
N ALA A 20 -9.97 17.96 -4.04
CA ALA A 20 -10.61 17.18 -2.97
C ALA A 20 -11.88 16.43 -3.44
N ASP A 21 -12.65 17.05 -4.34
CA ASP A 21 -13.85 16.43 -4.90
C ASP A 21 -13.52 15.28 -5.87
N GLU A 22 -12.45 15.39 -6.64
CA GLU A 22 -11.97 14.31 -7.48
C GLU A 22 -11.47 13.13 -6.64
N ILE A 23 -10.74 13.41 -5.55
CA ILE A 23 -10.34 12.38 -4.58
C ILE A 23 -11.56 11.64 -4.04
N LYS A 24 -12.58 12.37 -3.55
CA LYS A 24 -13.82 11.77 -3.04
C LYS A 24 -14.53 10.92 -4.08
N ARG A 25 -14.69 11.42 -5.32
CA ARG A 25 -15.33 10.66 -6.41
C ARG A 25 -14.57 9.39 -6.77
N ASN A 26 -13.24 9.46 -6.83
CA ASN A 26 -12.42 8.28 -7.10
C ASN A 26 -12.54 7.24 -5.99
N MET A 27 -12.48 7.64 -4.72
CA MET A 27 -12.63 6.72 -3.59
C MET A 27 -14.03 6.11 -3.52
N ALA A 28 -15.08 6.87 -3.83
CA ALA A 28 -16.45 6.35 -3.89
C ALA A 28 -16.64 5.30 -5.00
N LYS A 29 -15.93 5.45 -6.12
CA LYS A 29 -16.00 4.53 -7.27
C LYS A 29 -15.10 3.30 -7.10
N HIS A 30 -14.00 3.42 -6.37
CA HIS A 30 -12.97 2.40 -6.24
C HIS A 30 -12.63 2.14 -4.76
N ALA A 31 -13.27 1.16 -4.15
CA ALA A 31 -13.17 0.85 -2.72
C ALA A 31 -11.74 0.48 -2.24
N PHE A 32 -10.86 0.05 -3.16
CA PHE A 32 -9.47 -0.27 -2.85
C PHE A 32 -8.57 0.97 -2.75
N LEU A 33 -9.05 2.15 -3.17
CA LEU A 33 -8.29 3.38 -3.06
C LEU A 33 -8.41 4.00 -1.66
N LYS A 34 -7.32 4.60 -1.21
CA LYS A 34 -7.22 5.39 0.02
C LYS A 34 -6.72 6.78 -0.33
N GLN A 35 -7.17 7.77 0.43
CA GLN A 35 -6.54 9.07 0.37
C GLN A 35 -5.11 8.95 0.90
N THR A 36 -4.16 9.54 0.19
CA THR A 36 -2.76 9.60 0.58
C THR A 36 -2.25 11.02 0.43
N THR A 37 -1.24 11.36 1.23
CA THR A 37 -0.58 12.65 1.16
C THR A 37 0.91 12.42 1.03
N MET A 38 1.49 12.90 -0.06
CA MET A 38 2.93 12.96 -0.22
C MET A 38 3.46 14.18 0.54
N PRO A 39 4.35 14.02 1.53
CA PRO A 39 4.89 15.13 2.31
C PRO A 39 5.61 16.15 1.44
N ALA A 40 5.62 17.41 1.88
CA ALA A 40 6.45 18.44 1.26
C ALA A 40 7.92 18.02 1.23
N GLY A 41 8.65 18.40 0.18
CA GLY A 41 10.08 18.08 0.03
C GLY A 41 10.37 16.63 -0.37
N SER A 42 9.37 15.80 -0.67
CA SER A 42 9.59 14.43 -1.16
C SER A 42 10.31 14.40 -2.51
N TYR A 43 10.19 15.46 -3.30
CA TYR A 43 10.86 15.62 -4.59
C TYR A 43 11.45 17.02 -4.73
N PRO A 44 12.55 17.18 -5.51
CA PRO A 44 13.11 18.49 -5.82
C PRO A 44 12.05 19.44 -6.38
N GLY A 45 11.98 20.66 -5.84
CA GLY A 45 11.02 21.70 -6.28
C GLY A 45 9.61 21.56 -5.69
N GLN A 46 9.30 20.47 -4.98
CA GLN A 46 8.01 20.30 -4.30
C GLN A 46 8.02 21.03 -2.96
N GLN A 47 7.36 22.18 -2.89
CA GLN A 47 7.34 23.03 -1.69
C GLN A 47 6.22 22.64 -0.70
N GLY A 48 5.09 22.13 -1.19
CA GLY A 48 3.94 21.77 -0.36
C GLY A 48 3.58 20.28 -0.41
N PRO A 49 2.74 19.80 0.52
CA PRO A 49 2.21 18.46 0.46
C PRO A 49 1.31 18.28 -0.77
N VAL A 50 1.29 17.07 -1.33
CA VAL A 50 0.43 16.73 -2.48
C VAL A 50 -0.56 15.65 -2.04
N ASN A 51 -1.84 16.00 -2.03
CA ASN A 51 -2.91 15.05 -1.75
C ASN A 51 -3.29 14.30 -3.03
N SER A 52 -3.53 13.00 -2.90
CA SER A 52 -3.93 12.14 -4.01
C SER A 52 -4.68 10.91 -3.49
N VAL A 53 -4.92 9.97 -4.36
CA VAL A 53 -5.37 8.62 -4.03
C VAL A 53 -4.26 7.62 -4.30
N GLY A 54 -4.22 6.56 -3.51
CA GLY A 54 -3.26 5.48 -3.67
C GLY A 54 -3.85 4.14 -3.23
N SER A 55 -3.14 3.07 -3.52
CA SER A 55 -3.41 1.74 -2.99
C SER A 55 -2.15 1.21 -2.31
N TRP A 56 -2.35 0.26 -1.42
CA TRP A 56 -1.25 -0.40 -0.75
C TRP A 56 -0.59 -1.43 -1.68
N PRO A 57 0.72 -1.67 -1.56
CA PRO A 57 1.35 -2.78 -2.25
C PRO A 57 0.86 -4.12 -1.69
N PHE A 58 0.56 -5.06 -2.58
CA PHE A 58 0.10 -6.41 -2.21
C PHE A 58 1.06 -7.47 -2.70
N VAL A 59 1.16 -8.55 -1.93
CA VAL A 59 1.74 -9.80 -2.40
C VAL A 59 0.61 -10.62 -3.02
N LEU A 60 0.70 -10.88 -4.32
CA LEU A 60 -0.28 -11.67 -5.05
C LEU A 60 0.14 -13.14 -5.06
N ALA A 61 -0.80 -14.02 -4.81
CA ALA A 61 -0.61 -15.46 -4.89
C ALA A 61 -1.68 -16.10 -5.77
N ARG A 62 -1.39 -17.28 -6.32
CA ARG A 62 -2.39 -18.09 -7.00
C ARG A 62 -3.44 -18.57 -6.00
N ALA A 63 -4.71 -18.63 -6.39
CA ALA A 63 -5.76 -19.19 -5.55
C ALA A 63 -5.52 -20.66 -5.17
N SER A 64 -4.76 -21.40 -6.00
CA SER A 64 -4.36 -22.79 -5.75
C SER A 64 -3.13 -22.96 -4.87
N LEU A 65 -2.57 -21.88 -4.31
CA LEU A 65 -1.48 -22.01 -3.34
C LEU A 65 -2.00 -22.78 -2.11
N PRO A 66 -1.30 -23.81 -1.59
CA PRO A 66 -1.73 -24.50 -0.39
C PRO A 66 -1.87 -23.55 0.82
N ASP A 67 -2.93 -23.73 1.61
CA ASP A 67 -3.25 -22.86 2.74
C ASP A 67 -2.12 -22.77 3.78
N ASP A 68 -1.44 -23.87 4.04
CA ASP A 68 -0.30 -23.91 4.97
C ASP A 68 0.90 -23.10 4.46
N VAL A 69 1.12 -23.08 3.14
CA VAL A 69 2.18 -22.28 2.52
C VAL A 69 1.83 -20.80 2.60
N ALA A 70 0.59 -20.42 2.27
CA ALA A 70 0.11 -19.04 2.37
C ALA A 70 0.14 -18.54 3.83
N TYR A 71 -0.24 -19.39 4.79
CA TYR A 71 -0.15 -19.09 6.22
C TYR A 71 1.31 -18.82 6.64
N ARG A 72 2.24 -19.73 6.29
CA ARG A 72 3.66 -19.55 6.63
C ARG A 72 4.27 -18.31 6.00
N LEU A 73 3.91 -18.02 4.75
CA LEU A 73 4.35 -16.81 4.06
C LEU A 73 3.84 -15.53 4.76
N ALA A 74 2.54 -15.47 5.07
CA ALA A 74 1.95 -14.34 5.78
C ALA A 74 2.61 -14.12 7.15
N ARG A 75 2.83 -15.21 7.90
CA ARG A 75 3.54 -15.16 9.18
C ARG A 75 4.96 -14.63 9.05
N ALA A 76 5.73 -15.14 8.09
CA ALA A 76 7.10 -14.71 7.86
C ALA A 76 7.19 -13.24 7.46
N LEU A 77 6.30 -12.77 6.58
CA LEU A 77 6.21 -11.37 6.16
C LEU A 77 5.86 -10.47 7.35
N HIS A 78 4.82 -10.80 8.11
CA HIS A 78 4.39 -10.04 9.28
C HIS A 78 5.50 -9.92 10.33
N GLN A 79 6.16 -11.03 10.67
CA GLN A 79 7.28 -11.03 11.61
C GLN A 79 8.50 -10.23 11.12
N SER A 80 8.56 -9.95 9.83
CA SER A 80 9.65 -9.22 9.19
C SER A 80 9.30 -7.78 8.82
N GLU A 81 8.07 -7.30 9.09
CA GLU A 81 7.60 -5.96 8.70
C GLU A 81 8.57 -4.86 9.13
N ALA A 82 8.98 -4.83 10.40
CA ALA A 82 9.91 -3.85 10.91
C ALA A 82 11.30 -3.90 10.22
N LYS A 83 11.78 -5.11 9.91
CA LYS A 83 13.06 -5.32 9.22
C LYS A 83 13.02 -4.85 7.77
N PHE A 84 11.91 -5.09 7.08
CA PHE A 84 11.70 -4.59 5.72
C PHE A 84 11.52 -3.08 5.70
N ALA A 85 10.72 -2.53 6.62
CA ALA A 85 10.51 -1.10 6.77
C ALA A 85 11.81 -0.31 7.01
N ALA A 86 12.76 -0.89 7.73
CA ALA A 86 14.08 -0.29 7.96
C ALA A 86 14.97 -0.25 6.71
N ARG A 87 14.69 -1.10 5.71
CA ARG A 87 15.48 -1.20 4.47
C ARG A 87 14.85 -0.49 3.28
N LEU A 88 13.54 -0.39 3.28
CA LEU A 88 12.76 0.11 2.14
C LEU A 88 11.54 0.88 2.66
N ASP A 89 11.49 2.18 2.41
CA ASP A 89 10.39 3.03 2.89
C ASP A 89 9.00 2.55 2.44
N GLN A 90 8.89 2.05 1.21
CA GLN A 90 7.63 1.50 0.70
C GLN A 90 7.15 0.27 1.48
N ALA A 91 8.05 -0.46 2.12
CA ALA A 91 7.69 -1.64 2.92
C ALA A 91 6.99 -1.27 4.25
N LYS A 92 7.05 -0.02 4.68
CA LYS A 92 6.27 0.49 5.83
C LYS A 92 4.76 0.36 5.62
N GLU A 93 4.34 0.33 4.37
CA GLU A 93 2.94 0.21 3.97
C GLU A 93 2.52 -1.23 3.62
N SER A 94 3.48 -2.14 3.46
CA SER A 94 3.23 -3.55 3.12
C SER A 94 2.97 -4.37 4.39
N THR A 95 1.87 -4.09 5.07
CA THR A 95 1.49 -4.75 6.32
C THR A 95 0.23 -5.59 6.17
N LEU A 96 0.04 -6.58 7.07
CA LEU A 96 -1.21 -7.34 7.12
C LEU A 96 -2.40 -6.45 7.45
N ALA A 97 -2.23 -5.45 8.30
CA ALA A 97 -3.27 -4.49 8.64
C ALA A 97 -3.72 -3.69 7.41
N ASN A 98 -2.77 -3.20 6.60
CA ASN A 98 -3.09 -2.51 5.36
C ASN A 98 -3.72 -3.44 4.32
N THR A 99 -3.28 -4.70 4.24
CA THR A 99 -3.90 -5.72 3.38
C THR A 99 -5.38 -5.90 3.72
N LEU A 100 -5.70 -6.05 5.01
CA LEU A 100 -7.09 -6.19 5.46
C LEU A 100 -7.91 -4.91 5.20
N ALA A 101 -7.33 -3.74 5.47
CA ALA A 101 -8.01 -2.45 5.30
C ALA A 101 -8.29 -2.09 3.82
N ALA A 102 -7.44 -2.54 2.90
CA ALA A 102 -7.54 -2.22 1.48
C ALA A 102 -8.19 -3.32 0.64
N ALA A 103 -8.35 -4.53 1.17
CA ALA A 103 -9.06 -5.59 0.47
C ALA A 103 -10.53 -5.19 0.27
N PRO A 104 -11.04 -5.11 -0.97
CA PRO A 104 -12.44 -4.71 -1.23
C PRO A 104 -13.43 -5.73 -0.63
N ARG A 105 -13.03 -6.98 -0.50
CA ARG A 105 -13.77 -8.08 0.10
C ARG A 105 -12.79 -9.05 0.75
N GLN A 106 -13.17 -9.62 1.90
CA GLN A 106 -12.31 -10.54 2.64
C GLN A 106 -12.07 -11.87 1.90
N ASP A 107 -13.01 -12.31 1.07
CA ASP A 107 -12.89 -13.53 0.26
C ASP A 107 -11.83 -13.43 -0.85
N LEU A 108 -11.31 -12.24 -1.11
CA LEU A 108 -10.14 -12.03 -1.98
C LEU A 108 -8.80 -12.23 -1.25
N ILE A 109 -8.84 -12.33 0.08
CA ILE A 109 -7.66 -12.66 0.88
C ILE A 109 -7.57 -14.19 0.97
N HIS A 110 -6.39 -14.73 0.66
CA HIS A 110 -6.16 -16.18 0.67
C HIS A 110 -6.54 -16.81 2.02
N PRO A 111 -7.22 -17.98 2.06
CA PRO A 111 -7.68 -18.62 3.30
C PRO A 111 -6.58 -18.83 4.35
N GLY A 112 -5.38 -19.25 3.93
CA GLY A 112 -4.22 -19.40 4.81
C GLY A 112 -3.79 -18.08 5.46
N VAL A 113 -3.90 -16.95 4.73
CA VAL A 113 -3.62 -15.61 5.27
C VAL A 113 -4.70 -15.20 6.27
N LEU A 114 -5.99 -15.41 5.96
CA LEU A 114 -7.11 -15.16 6.87
C LEU A 114 -6.99 -15.97 8.17
N LYS A 115 -6.55 -17.24 8.08
CA LYS A 115 -6.27 -18.07 9.25
C LYS A 115 -5.25 -17.41 10.16
N TYR A 116 -4.13 -16.95 9.61
CA TYR A 116 -3.09 -16.27 10.38
C TYR A 116 -3.58 -14.94 10.98
N MET A 117 -4.34 -14.14 10.23
CA MET A 117 -4.91 -12.88 10.71
C MET A 117 -5.84 -13.09 11.92
N ARG A 118 -6.65 -14.18 11.93
CA ARG A 118 -7.48 -14.55 13.09
C ARG A 118 -6.65 -14.95 14.29
N GLU A 119 -5.60 -15.74 14.09
CA GLU A 119 -4.71 -16.22 15.15
C GLU A 119 -4.05 -15.04 15.90
N ILE A 120 -3.65 -13.99 15.20
CA ILE A 120 -3.03 -12.79 15.80
C ILE A 120 -4.05 -11.73 16.24
N GLY A 121 -5.35 -12.02 16.15
CA GLY A 121 -6.43 -11.10 16.58
C GLY A 121 -6.67 -9.90 15.66
N LEU A 122 -6.08 -9.89 14.46
CA LEU A 122 -6.28 -8.82 13.47
C LEU A 122 -7.65 -8.91 12.80
N LEU A 123 -8.21 -10.11 12.70
CA LEU A 123 -9.55 -10.39 12.18
C LEU A 123 -10.35 -11.17 13.23
N ARG A 124 -11.58 -10.73 13.48
CA ARG A 124 -12.55 -11.42 14.37
C ARG A 124 -13.40 -12.41 13.61
#